data_c9a94e4bfc163f7b251c620b9f431b36
#
_entry.id   c9a94e4bfc163f7b251c620b9f431b36
#
_cell.length_a   1.000
_cell.length_b   1.000
_cell.length_c   1.000
_cell.angle_alpha   90.00
_cell.angle_beta   90.00
_cell.angle_gamma   90.00
#
_symmetry.space_group_name_H-M   'P 1'
#
loop_
_entity.id
_entity.type
_entity.pdbx_description
1 polymer ?
#
loop_
_entity_poly.entity_id
_entity_poly.type
_entity_poly.pdbx_seq_one_letter_code
_entity_poly.pdbx_strand_id
1 'polypeptide(L)'
;MNIIGPQLQRTAECEAVLRSLPAWFGIEHALLIYVEDTAKLQTFALEDGGEIVGFLTLREHFPAAWEVHCMAVQSAERGKGLGSELLAHSENWLQSKGAKFLQVKTVAASSKSSEYADTRKFYEAMGFTPLEVFPELWDPWNPALQCIKVLNAA
;
A
#
# COMPACT_ATOMS: atom_id res chain seq x y z
N MET A 1 -8.46 9.91 -15.37
CA MET A 1 -8.25 9.51 -13.97
C MET A 1 -7.15 10.37 -13.36
N ASN A 2 -7.36 10.84 -12.14
CA ASN A 2 -6.45 11.76 -11.45
C ASN A 2 -5.90 11.12 -10.19
N ILE A 3 -4.66 11.49 -9.81
CA ILE A 3 -4.12 11.15 -8.49
C ILE A 3 -4.19 12.40 -7.64
N ILE A 4 -4.84 12.30 -6.48
CA ILE A 4 -5.03 13.38 -5.52
C ILE A 4 -4.34 13.05 -4.20
N GLY A 5 -4.08 14.06 -3.37
CA GLY A 5 -3.37 13.93 -2.10
C GLY A 5 -2.16 14.86 -2.06
N PRO A 6 -1.28 14.74 -1.03
CA PRO A 6 -1.19 13.66 -0.03
C PRO A 6 -2.10 13.81 1.18
N GLN A 7 -2.87 14.88 1.30
CA GLN A 7 -3.79 15.07 2.41
C GLN A 7 -5.20 14.73 1.94
N LEU A 8 -5.64 13.51 2.29
CA LEU A 8 -6.92 12.98 1.86
C LEU A 8 -7.86 12.87 3.04
N GLN A 9 -9.09 13.43 2.89
CA GLN A 9 -10.13 13.38 3.92
C GLN A 9 -11.40 12.73 3.35
N ARG A 10 -11.23 11.49 2.82
CA ARG A 10 -12.31 10.75 2.17
C ARG A 10 -12.34 9.31 2.66
N THR A 11 -12.43 9.14 3.98
CA THR A 11 -12.31 7.84 4.65
C THR A 11 -13.39 6.84 4.24
N ALA A 12 -14.63 7.30 4.05
CA ALA A 12 -15.74 6.42 3.66
C ALA A 12 -15.50 5.78 2.29
N GLU A 13 -14.92 6.52 1.35
CA GLU A 13 -14.61 5.98 0.03
C GLU A 13 -13.43 5.02 0.08
N CYS A 14 -12.42 5.29 0.92
CA CYS A 14 -11.31 4.36 1.14
C CYS A 14 -11.81 3.06 1.79
N GLU A 15 -12.74 3.16 2.73
CA GLU A 15 -13.36 1.98 3.33
C GLU A 15 -14.05 1.13 2.27
N ALA A 16 -14.80 1.73 1.36
CA ALA A 16 -15.47 1.01 0.29
C ALA A 16 -14.47 0.26 -0.61
N VAL A 17 -13.31 0.87 -0.90
CA VAL A 17 -12.24 0.20 -1.66
C VAL A 17 -11.76 -1.04 -0.92
N LEU A 18 -11.44 -0.93 0.37
CA LEU A 18 -10.95 -2.06 1.17
C LEU A 18 -12.00 -3.17 1.28
N ARG A 19 -13.27 -2.81 1.44
CA ARG A 19 -14.36 -3.81 1.54
C ARG A 19 -14.61 -4.54 0.22
N SER A 20 -14.17 -3.97 -0.90
CA SER A 20 -14.24 -4.67 -2.20
C SER A 20 -13.18 -5.78 -2.33
N LEU A 21 -12.26 -5.89 -1.35
CA LEU A 21 -11.12 -6.80 -1.38
C LEU A 21 -11.08 -7.71 -0.13
N PRO A 22 -12.12 -8.53 0.12
CA PRO A 22 -12.19 -9.32 1.36
C PRO A 22 -11.08 -10.35 1.51
N ALA A 23 -10.48 -10.81 0.41
CA ALA A 23 -9.39 -11.78 0.46
C ALA A 23 -8.09 -11.19 1.04
N TRP A 24 -7.92 -9.85 0.99
CA TRP A 24 -6.77 -9.15 1.56
C TRP A 24 -7.11 -8.44 2.87
N PHE A 25 -8.33 -7.92 3.01
CA PHE A 25 -8.76 -7.08 4.13
C PHE A 25 -9.96 -7.71 4.85
N GLY A 26 -9.84 -8.99 5.19
CA GLY A 26 -10.90 -9.75 5.84
C GLY A 26 -10.98 -9.61 7.36
N ILE A 27 -10.00 -8.95 7.98
CA ILE A 27 -9.98 -8.74 9.43
C ILE A 27 -10.53 -7.36 9.74
N GLU A 28 -11.77 -7.31 10.26
CA GLU A 28 -12.52 -6.06 10.47
C GLU A 28 -11.74 -5.04 11.30
N HIS A 29 -11.15 -5.46 12.41
CA HIS A 29 -10.40 -4.55 13.27
C HIS A 29 -9.24 -3.88 12.54
N ALA A 30 -8.49 -4.65 11.76
CA ALA A 30 -7.37 -4.14 10.98
C ALA A 30 -7.85 -3.22 9.85
N LEU A 31 -8.94 -3.58 9.17
CA LEU A 31 -9.52 -2.76 8.11
C LEU A 31 -9.90 -1.38 8.63
N LEU A 32 -10.55 -1.31 9.79
CA LEU A 32 -10.97 -0.03 10.38
C LEU A 32 -9.77 0.86 10.76
N ILE A 33 -8.67 0.28 11.21
CA ILE A 33 -7.43 1.02 11.48
C ILE A 33 -6.88 1.62 10.18
N TYR A 34 -6.83 0.85 9.09
CA TYR A 34 -6.37 1.36 7.80
C TYR A 34 -7.25 2.51 7.30
N VAL A 35 -8.57 2.40 7.46
CA VAL A 35 -9.52 3.47 7.07
C VAL A 35 -9.22 4.75 7.85
N GLU A 36 -9.09 4.65 9.17
CA GLU A 36 -8.80 5.79 10.04
C GLU A 36 -7.45 6.44 9.65
N ASP A 37 -6.45 5.64 9.35
CA ASP A 37 -5.12 6.11 9.00
C ASP A 37 -5.07 6.88 7.67
N THR A 38 -6.03 6.69 6.77
CA THR A 38 -6.10 7.48 5.53
C THR A 38 -6.30 8.97 5.80
N ALA A 39 -6.92 9.33 6.92
CA ALA A 39 -7.11 10.73 7.32
C ALA A 39 -5.94 11.27 8.15
N LYS A 40 -5.16 10.40 8.78
CA LYS A 40 -4.07 10.78 9.69
C LYS A 40 -2.71 10.81 9.01
N LEU A 41 -2.49 9.94 8.02
CA LEU A 41 -1.22 9.77 7.34
C LEU A 41 -1.29 10.33 5.91
N GLN A 42 -0.13 10.56 5.31
CA GLN A 42 -0.05 11.01 3.92
C GLN A 42 -0.67 9.95 3.01
N THR A 43 -1.71 10.30 2.28
CA THR A 43 -2.46 9.36 1.45
C THR A 43 -2.69 9.94 0.06
N PHE A 44 -2.27 9.20 -0.95
CA PHE A 44 -2.60 9.49 -2.35
C PHE A 44 -3.75 8.58 -2.79
N ALA A 45 -4.62 9.09 -3.64
CA ALA A 45 -5.75 8.32 -4.13
C ALA A 45 -5.93 8.52 -5.63
N LEU A 46 -6.44 7.47 -6.27
CA LEU A 46 -6.89 7.49 -7.65
C LEU A 46 -8.36 7.90 -7.68
N GLU A 47 -8.65 8.98 -8.36
CA GLU A 47 -10.01 9.49 -8.53
C GLU A 47 -10.45 9.33 -9.97
N ASP A 48 -11.57 8.68 -10.19
CA ASP A 48 -12.18 8.50 -11.51
C ASP A 48 -13.62 8.99 -11.47
N GLY A 49 -13.91 10.04 -12.26
CA GLY A 49 -15.24 10.62 -12.29
C GLY A 49 -15.73 11.16 -10.95
N GLY A 50 -14.81 11.60 -10.10
CA GLY A 50 -15.12 12.12 -8.76
C GLY A 50 -15.17 11.06 -7.66
N GLU A 51 -15.00 9.79 -8.01
CA GLU A 51 -15.01 8.67 -7.06
C GLU A 51 -13.59 8.11 -6.82
N ILE A 52 -13.29 7.74 -5.59
CA ILE A 52 -12.02 7.09 -5.25
C ILE A 52 -12.09 5.62 -5.65
N VAL A 53 -11.16 5.18 -6.49
CA VAL A 53 -11.07 3.79 -6.94
C VAL A 53 -9.82 3.08 -6.45
N GLY A 54 -8.94 3.79 -5.76
CA GLY A 54 -7.74 3.21 -5.16
C GLY A 54 -7.03 4.24 -4.30
N PHE A 55 -6.18 3.77 -3.39
CA PHE A 55 -5.39 4.67 -2.55
C PHE A 55 -4.12 4.00 -2.05
N LEU A 56 -3.17 4.83 -1.61
CA LEU A 56 -1.92 4.41 -1.01
C LEU A 56 -1.61 5.34 0.16
N THR A 57 -1.45 4.76 1.34
CA THR A 57 -1.12 5.50 2.57
C THR A 57 0.35 5.28 2.91
N LEU A 58 1.06 6.35 3.18
CA LEU A 58 2.48 6.35 3.51
C LEU A 58 2.67 6.66 4.99
N ARG A 59 3.58 5.93 5.63
CA ARG A 59 4.00 6.19 7.00
C ARG A 59 5.45 6.64 7.02
N GLU A 60 5.71 7.77 7.63
CA GLU A 60 7.08 8.24 7.89
C GLU A 60 7.61 7.59 9.16
N HIS A 61 8.73 6.88 9.06
CA HIS A 61 9.46 6.39 10.23
C HIS A 61 10.58 7.34 10.60
N PHE A 62 11.32 7.80 9.60
CA PHE A 62 12.36 8.84 9.68
C PHE A 62 12.32 9.62 8.37
N PRO A 63 12.90 10.82 8.32
CA PRO A 63 12.90 11.61 7.08
C PRO A 63 13.40 10.85 5.85
N ALA A 64 14.38 9.96 6.02
CA ALA A 64 14.93 9.17 4.94
C ALA A 64 14.20 7.84 4.71
N ALA A 65 13.36 7.38 5.61
CA ALA A 65 12.80 6.01 5.62
C ALA A 65 11.28 6.02 5.80
N TRP A 66 10.57 5.66 4.76
CA TRP A 66 9.11 5.63 4.72
C TRP A 66 8.59 4.23 4.41
N GLU A 67 7.32 4.03 4.64
CA GLU A 67 6.65 2.73 4.43
C GLU A 67 5.34 2.91 3.66
N VAL A 68 5.07 1.98 2.72
CA VAL A 68 3.73 1.79 2.17
C VAL A 68 2.91 1.10 3.26
N HIS A 69 2.12 1.88 3.98
CA HIS A 69 1.34 1.39 5.12
C HIS A 69 0.14 0.57 4.66
N CYS A 70 -0.53 1.04 3.61
CA CYS A 70 -1.66 0.34 3.01
C CYS A 70 -1.79 0.80 1.56
N MET A 71 -2.04 -0.13 0.65
CA MET A 71 -2.33 0.18 -0.74
C MET A 71 -3.42 -0.75 -1.24
N ALA A 72 -4.42 -0.18 -1.89
CA ALA A 72 -5.55 -0.95 -2.41
C ALA A 72 -6.11 -0.29 -3.66
N VAL A 73 -6.51 -1.12 -4.63
CA VAL A 73 -7.25 -0.70 -5.81
C VAL A 73 -8.56 -1.49 -5.82
N GLN A 74 -9.66 -0.80 -6.08
CA GLN A 74 -11.00 -1.39 -6.10
C GLN A 74 -11.01 -2.66 -6.96
N SER A 75 -11.74 -3.69 -6.52
CA SER A 75 -11.74 -4.99 -7.16
C SER A 75 -12.02 -4.91 -8.67
N ALA A 76 -13.02 -4.10 -9.06
CA ALA A 76 -13.41 -3.93 -10.46
C ALA A 76 -12.34 -3.23 -11.33
N GLU A 77 -11.39 -2.54 -10.70
CA GLU A 77 -10.36 -1.75 -11.38
C GLU A 77 -8.98 -2.42 -11.38
N ARG A 78 -8.89 -3.63 -10.85
CA ARG A 78 -7.62 -4.37 -10.80
C ARG A 78 -7.18 -4.83 -12.18
N GLY A 79 -5.88 -5.00 -12.37
CA GLY A 79 -5.30 -5.49 -13.62
C GLY A 79 -5.13 -4.43 -14.71
N LYS A 80 -5.31 -3.15 -14.36
CA LYS A 80 -5.21 -2.03 -15.32
C LYS A 80 -3.95 -1.17 -15.12
N GLY A 81 -3.02 -1.60 -14.28
CA GLY A 81 -1.79 -0.84 -13.99
C GLY A 81 -1.96 0.33 -13.05
N LEU A 82 -3.11 0.47 -12.40
CA LEU A 82 -3.40 1.61 -11.52
C LEU A 82 -2.57 1.61 -10.25
N GLY A 83 -2.29 0.43 -9.69
CA GLY A 83 -1.42 0.30 -8.53
C GLY A 83 0.00 0.78 -8.83
N SER A 84 0.51 0.47 -10.01
CA SER A 84 1.84 0.92 -10.46
C SER A 84 1.89 2.43 -10.61
N GLU A 85 0.86 3.05 -11.17
CA GLU A 85 0.77 4.50 -11.31
C GLU A 85 0.75 5.19 -9.95
N LEU A 86 -0.04 4.66 -9.04
CA LEU A 86 -0.19 5.20 -7.69
C LEU A 86 1.13 5.12 -6.92
N LEU A 87 1.82 3.98 -7.03
CA LEU A 87 3.11 3.79 -6.38
C LEU A 87 4.19 4.70 -6.98
N ALA A 88 4.26 4.80 -8.29
CA ALA A 88 5.23 5.68 -8.97
C ALA A 88 5.04 7.15 -8.57
N HIS A 89 3.79 7.61 -8.52
CA HIS A 89 3.48 8.97 -8.07
C HIS A 89 3.96 9.20 -6.63
N SER A 90 3.70 8.24 -5.75
CA SER A 90 4.10 8.30 -4.35
C SER A 90 5.62 8.32 -4.21
N GLU A 91 6.33 7.51 -4.98
CA GLU A 91 7.79 7.48 -4.97
C GLU A 91 8.40 8.81 -5.43
N ASN A 92 7.83 9.42 -6.47
CA ASN A 92 8.28 10.73 -6.94
C ASN A 92 8.11 11.80 -5.85
N TRP A 93 6.99 11.78 -5.17
CA TRP A 93 6.75 12.70 -4.06
C TRP A 93 7.74 12.48 -2.93
N LEU A 94 8.00 11.21 -2.56
CA LEU A 94 8.97 10.85 -1.53
C LEU A 94 10.39 11.31 -1.88
N GLN A 95 10.79 11.13 -3.13
CA GLN A 95 12.10 11.60 -3.62
C GLN A 95 12.22 13.11 -3.49
N SER A 96 11.16 13.85 -3.78
CA SER A 96 11.13 15.31 -3.63
C SER A 96 11.29 15.75 -2.17
N LYS A 97 10.96 14.87 -1.22
CA LYS A 97 11.10 15.12 0.22
C LYS A 97 12.45 14.65 0.78
N GLY A 98 13.31 14.08 -0.05
CA GLY A 98 14.60 13.55 0.37
C GLY A 98 14.57 12.16 0.98
N ALA A 99 13.46 11.44 0.83
CA ALA A 99 13.38 10.04 1.27
C ALA A 99 14.34 9.19 0.45
N LYS A 100 14.99 8.22 1.11
CA LYS A 100 15.98 7.33 0.50
C LYS A 100 15.50 5.89 0.40
N PHE A 101 14.61 5.49 1.31
CA PHE A 101 14.17 4.11 1.41
C PHE A 101 12.65 4.06 1.54
N LEU A 102 12.05 3.11 0.82
CA LEU A 102 10.65 2.79 0.94
C LEU A 102 10.53 1.30 1.26
N GLN A 103 9.84 0.97 2.34
CA GLN A 103 9.57 -0.40 2.70
C GLN A 103 8.10 -0.73 2.54
N VAL A 104 7.79 -2.01 2.44
CA VAL A 104 6.43 -2.53 2.50
C VAL A 104 6.45 -3.85 3.24
N LYS A 105 5.38 -4.15 3.99
CA LYS A 105 5.18 -5.46 4.61
C LYS A 105 3.96 -6.10 3.98
N THR A 106 4.11 -7.35 3.57
CA THR A 106 3.04 -8.15 2.99
C THR A 106 3.08 -9.56 3.58
N VAL A 107 2.12 -10.40 3.25
CA VAL A 107 2.09 -11.77 3.77
C VAL A 107 3.12 -12.63 3.03
N ALA A 108 3.95 -13.35 3.81
CA ALA A 108 5.01 -14.19 3.27
C ALA A 108 4.47 -15.44 2.57
N ALA A 109 5.32 -16.04 1.72
CA ALA A 109 4.96 -17.19 0.87
C ALA A 109 4.51 -18.43 1.65
N SER A 110 4.93 -18.56 2.91
CA SER A 110 4.54 -19.68 3.77
C SER A 110 3.03 -19.73 4.05
N SER A 111 2.29 -18.64 3.87
CA SER A 111 0.84 -18.62 4.08
C SER A 111 0.05 -19.33 2.98
N LYS A 112 0.65 -19.58 1.82
CA LYS A 112 0.03 -20.24 0.65
C LYS A 112 -1.20 -19.55 0.06
N SER A 113 -1.44 -18.28 0.39
CA SER A 113 -2.51 -17.50 -0.21
C SER A 113 -2.14 -17.10 -1.64
N SER A 114 -3.00 -17.44 -2.61
CA SER A 114 -2.78 -17.07 -4.01
C SER A 114 -2.91 -15.55 -4.22
N GLU A 115 -3.78 -14.90 -3.47
CA GLU A 115 -3.97 -13.45 -3.51
C GLU A 115 -2.72 -12.72 -3.08
N TYR A 116 -2.07 -13.18 -1.99
CA TYR A 116 -0.82 -12.59 -1.52
C TYR A 116 0.38 -12.97 -2.40
N ALA A 117 0.31 -14.11 -3.10
CA ALA A 117 1.31 -14.44 -4.10
C ALA A 117 1.33 -13.40 -5.23
N ASP A 118 0.17 -12.95 -5.68
CA ASP A 118 0.06 -11.89 -6.68
C ASP A 118 0.59 -10.56 -6.14
N THR A 119 0.30 -10.26 -4.89
CA THR A 119 0.81 -9.05 -4.22
C THR A 119 2.33 -9.06 -4.14
N ARG A 120 2.94 -10.19 -3.77
CA ARG A 120 4.41 -10.31 -3.72
C ARG A 120 5.04 -10.10 -5.11
N LYS A 121 4.42 -10.67 -6.16
CA LYS A 121 4.89 -10.47 -7.54
C LYS A 121 4.79 -9.01 -7.97
N PHE A 122 3.73 -8.32 -7.56
CA PHE A 122 3.57 -6.90 -7.85
C PHE A 122 4.72 -6.10 -7.25
N TYR A 123 5.01 -6.27 -5.96
CA TYR A 123 6.09 -5.52 -5.31
C TYR A 123 7.46 -5.87 -5.88
N GLU A 124 7.70 -7.14 -6.20
CA GLU A 124 8.94 -7.56 -6.86
C GLU A 124 9.10 -6.86 -8.22
N ALA A 125 8.03 -6.84 -9.03
CA ALA A 125 8.03 -6.14 -10.32
C ALA A 125 8.24 -4.64 -10.18
N MET A 126 7.80 -4.04 -9.06
CA MET A 126 8.00 -2.62 -8.77
C MET A 126 9.40 -2.31 -8.21
N GLY A 127 10.26 -3.31 -8.07
CA GLY A 127 11.65 -3.11 -7.65
C GLY A 127 11.91 -3.28 -6.16
N PHE A 128 10.96 -3.83 -5.42
CA PHE A 128 11.17 -4.16 -4.01
C PHE A 128 11.93 -5.47 -3.87
N THR A 129 12.85 -5.52 -2.91
CA THR A 129 13.65 -6.70 -2.60
C THR A 129 13.23 -7.24 -1.22
N PRO A 130 12.94 -8.55 -1.11
CA PRO A 130 12.66 -9.16 0.20
C PRO A 130 13.84 -8.98 1.14
N LEU A 131 13.57 -8.60 2.38
CA LEU A 131 14.58 -8.33 3.38
C LEU A 131 14.52 -9.31 4.56
N GLU A 132 13.34 -9.50 5.14
CA GLU A 132 13.19 -10.33 6.34
C GLU A 132 11.74 -10.77 6.50
N VAL A 133 11.54 -11.97 7.09
CA VAL A 133 10.23 -12.46 7.49
C VAL A 133 10.10 -12.31 9.02
N PHE A 134 8.98 -11.71 9.46
CA PHE A 134 8.61 -11.58 10.86
C PHE A 134 7.42 -12.51 11.10
N PRO A 135 7.62 -13.73 11.64
CA PRO A 135 6.56 -14.74 11.70
C PRO A 135 5.40 -14.38 12.62
N GLU A 136 5.62 -13.52 13.59
CA GLU A 136 4.64 -13.21 14.64
C GLU A 136 4.31 -11.72 14.75
N LEU A 137 4.68 -10.89 13.75
CA LEU A 137 4.43 -9.46 13.81
C LEU A 137 2.93 -9.15 13.86
N TRP A 138 2.14 -9.81 13.02
CA TRP A 138 0.68 -9.65 12.95
C TRP A 138 -0.04 -10.74 13.73
N ASP A 139 0.04 -11.97 13.23
CA ASP A 139 -0.52 -13.15 13.86
C ASP A 139 0.17 -14.40 13.31
N PRO A 140 0.02 -15.60 13.95
CA PRO A 140 0.72 -16.80 13.51
C PRO A 140 0.34 -17.30 12.10
N TRP A 141 -0.83 -16.90 11.59
CA TRP A 141 -1.33 -17.37 10.29
C TRP A 141 -0.87 -16.45 9.15
N ASN A 142 -0.45 -15.23 9.46
CA ASN A 142 -0.04 -14.24 8.49
C ASN A 142 1.38 -13.72 8.79
N PRO A 143 2.42 -14.53 8.50
CA PRO A 143 3.80 -14.06 8.69
C PRO A 143 4.07 -12.87 7.77
N ALA A 144 4.73 -11.84 8.31
CA ALA A 144 5.01 -10.61 7.58
C ALA A 144 6.33 -10.69 6.84
N LEU A 145 6.30 -10.45 5.53
CA LEU A 145 7.49 -10.28 4.70
C LEU A 145 7.77 -8.79 4.55
N GLN A 146 8.94 -8.35 5.02
CA GLN A 146 9.41 -7.00 4.80
C GLN A 146 10.19 -6.93 3.50
N CYS A 147 9.81 -6.01 2.62
CA CYS A 147 10.51 -5.72 1.38
C CYS A 147 10.99 -4.27 1.39
N ILE A 148 12.11 -4.01 0.72
CA ILE A 148 12.71 -2.69 0.68
C ILE A 148 13.02 -2.28 -0.76
N LYS A 149 12.87 -0.98 -1.04
CA LYS A 149 13.26 -0.36 -2.28
C LYS A 149 14.11 0.87 -2.00
N VAL A 150 15.24 0.98 -2.68
CA VAL A 150 16.08 2.19 -2.61
C VAL A 150 15.50 3.20 -3.61
N LEU A 151 15.17 4.40 -3.11
CA LEU A 151 14.68 5.49 -3.94
C LEU A 151 15.88 6.25 -4.46
N ASN A 152 16.08 6.20 -5.76
CA ASN A 152 17.19 6.91 -6.38
C ASN A 152 16.84 8.39 -6.54
N ALA A 153 17.62 9.25 -5.88
CA ALA A 153 17.61 10.65 -6.20
C ALA A 153 18.24 10.80 -7.59
N ALA A 154 17.45 11.20 -8.56
CA ALA A 154 17.94 11.46 -9.90
C ALA A 154 18.82 12.70 -9.89
#